data_6f1a9a6ca66394fae7ef71008b6203b8
#
_entry.id   6f1a9a6ca66394fae7ef71008b6203b8
#
_cell.length_a   1.000
_cell.length_b   1.000
_cell.length_c   1.000
_cell.angle_alpha   90.00
_cell.angle_beta   90.00
_cell.angle_gamma   90.00
#
_symmetry.space_group_name_H-M   'P 1'
#
loop_
_entity.id
_entity.type
_entity.pdbx_description
1 polymer ?
#
loop_
_entity_poly.entity_id
_entity_poly.type
_entity_poly.pdbx_seq_one_letter_code
_entity_poly.pdbx_strand_id
1 'polypeptide(L)'
;MDETKVLFQTSNKLVQKLYDSAEEKCRLNIKSFAGRRVLIEGGGYNKVWIETQPMGGAMYAKRDLEVAYNNQKIFMDHQREDGRLPGSIECRDGKLIPQFDKFQGFCFPAPALDVYYLTGKKSDYLDQLYEVLRKYDEYLWKYRDSDNDGCLESWCRYDTGEDNAVRYGNAPDYWESNEAPKNYDVVPMASMDFMSFSYAARETMAEIARIKGDNALYERNMIDANTIKMRTKMALWDGVSGAFFDRDKNHNKLPTLIHNNLRMMYWNSMTREEADRFVSMHLLNEKEFWTNMPLPSVSVSDPLYRNETENSWSGQPQALTFQRAIDAMENYGYYSLIPKLGRKLFEAIGEDCIFVQQYDPFTMKPSLHSVSGGQDAYGPAMLSVLEYVSRMYGVVVKRDKLIWSSVKEDEGFYEQHINGHIYRIEQGQNKAYAFIDGKEAFSFDRGKRIETDMEGKEHLKENDL
;
A
#
# COMPACT_ATOMS: atom_id res chain seq x y z
N MET A 1 24.95 4.03 -2.51
CA MET A 1 23.97 4.18 -1.42
C MET A 1 24.53 3.48 -0.22
N ASP A 2 24.23 3.98 0.97
CA ASP A 2 24.73 3.37 2.20
C ASP A 2 24.13 1.98 2.39
N GLU A 3 24.86 1.11 3.08
CA GLU A 3 24.38 -0.24 3.39
C GLU A 3 23.24 -0.15 4.41
N THR A 4 22.15 -0.83 4.15
CA THR A 4 21.00 -0.93 5.05
C THR A 4 20.85 -2.38 5.54
N LYS A 5 20.43 -2.52 6.80
CA LYS A 5 20.30 -3.82 7.44
C LYS A 5 19.26 -3.77 8.55
N VAL A 6 18.57 -4.87 8.73
CA VAL A 6 17.70 -5.10 9.90
C VAL A 6 18.21 -6.31 10.66
N LEU A 7 18.27 -6.20 11.99
CA LEU A 7 18.45 -7.32 12.90
C LEU A 7 17.22 -7.39 13.80
N PHE A 8 16.63 -8.55 13.92
CA PHE A 8 15.45 -8.78 14.76
C PHE A 8 15.56 -10.08 15.54
N GLN A 9 15.19 -10.03 16.79
CA GLN A 9 15.08 -11.19 17.64
C GLN A 9 13.89 -11.02 18.59
N THR A 10 13.10 -12.07 18.77
CA THR A 10 11.96 -12.09 19.69
C THR A 10 11.84 -13.43 20.41
N SER A 11 11.28 -13.40 21.63
CA SER A 11 10.92 -14.60 22.38
C SER A 11 9.75 -15.39 21.74
N ASN A 12 8.99 -14.76 20.86
CA ASN A 12 7.89 -15.38 20.12
C ASN A 12 8.42 -16.23 18.96
N LYS A 13 8.40 -17.52 19.13
CA LYS A 13 8.98 -18.48 18.16
C LYS A 13 8.31 -18.43 16.80
N LEU A 14 6.99 -18.26 16.72
CA LEU A 14 6.26 -18.16 15.46
C LEU A 14 6.67 -16.88 14.72
N VAL A 15 6.65 -15.74 15.39
CA VAL A 15 7.02 -14.46 14.78
C VAL A 15 8.47 -14.48 14.30
N GLN A 16 9.40 -15.04 15.09
CA GLN A 16 10.79 -15.18 14.68
C GLN A 16 10.92 -16.02 13.40
N LYS A 17 10.26 -17.20 13.37
CA LYS A 17 10.31 -18.09 12.21
C LYS A 17 9.73 -17.46 10.96
N LEU A 18 8.59 -16.75 11.08
CA LEU A 18 7.96 -16.03 9.98
C LEU A 18 8.87 -14.91 9.45
N TYR A 19 9.46 -14.14 10.37
CA TYR A 19 10.39 -13.06 10.01
C TYR A 19 11.59 -13.61 9.24
N ASP A 20 12.28 -14.62 9.77
CA ASP A 20 13.47 -15.21 9.17
C ASP A 20 13.16 -15.78 7.78
N SER A 21 12.02 -16.48 7.64
CA SER A 21 11.57 -17.04 6.37
C SER A 21 11.21 -15.96 5.35
N ALA A 22 10.53 -14.90 5.79
CA ALA A 22 10.19 -13.77 4.92
C ALA A 22 11.45 -13.02 4.44
N GLU A 23 12.44 -12.81 5.32
CA GLU A 23 13.74 -12.22 4.96
C GLU A 23 14.48 -13.05 3.90
N GLU A 24 14.54 -14.35 4.09
CA GLU A 24 15.21 -15.26 3.14
C GLU A 24 14.50 -15.25 1.78
N LYS A 25 13.17 -15.45 1.78
CA LYS A 25 12.40 -15.59 0.55
C LYS A 25 12.26 -14.26 -0.23
N CYS A 26 12.19 -13.10 0.44
CA CYS A 26 12.18 -11.81 -0.24
C CYS A 26 13.42 -11.61 -1.12
N ARG A 27 14.59 -12.10 -0.71
CA ARG A 27 15.82 -12.00 -1.50
C ARG A 27 15.73 -12.75 -2.83
N LEU A 28 14.94 -13.82 -2.89
CA LEU A 28 14.70 -14.59 -4.11
C LEU A 28 13.91 -13.80 -5.17
N ASN A 29 13.15 -12.77 -4.73
CA ASN A 29 12.39 -11.91 -5.61
C ASN A 29 13.18 -10.70 -6.14
N ILE A 30 14.46 -10.56 -5.79
CA ILE A 30 15.32 -9.55 -6.38
C ILE A 30 15.84 -10.07 -7.72
N LYS A 31 15.51 -9.36 -8.80
CA LYS A 31 15.88 -9.73 -10.18
C LYS A 31 16.62 -8.59 -10.87
N SER A 32 17.37 -8.94 -11.90
CA SER A 32 18.01 -7.96 -12.78
C SER A 32 17.09 -7.63 -13.95
N PHE A 33 16.63 -6.39 -14.02
CA PHE A 33 15.84 -5.86 -15.12
C PHE A 33 16.71 -4.89 -15.94
N ALA A 34 17.28 -5.39 -17.05
CA ALA A 34 18.20 -4.62 -17.89
C ALA A 34 19.37 -3.99 -17.08
N GLY A 35 19.96 -4.75 -16.17
CA GLY A 35 21.07 -4.32 -15.31
C GLY A 35 20.64 -3.60 -14.02
N ARG A 36 19.35 -3.28 -13.84
CA ARG A 36 18.82 -2.72 -12.59
C ARG A 36 18.36 -3.84 -11.66
N ARG A 37 18.76 -3.80 -10.41
CA ARG A 37 18.24 -4.70 -9.38
C ARG A 37 16.87 -4.18 -8.92
N VAL A 38 15.84 -4.99 -9.08
CA VAL A 38 14.46 -4.65 -8.67
C VAL A 38 13.86 -5.82 -7.87
N LEU A 39 12.95 -5.50 -6.97
CA LEU A 39 12.08 -6.45 -6.32
C LEU A 39 10.87 -6.70 -7.23
N ILE A 40 10.67 -7.94 -7.67
CA ILE A 40 9.45 -8.38 -8.37
C ILE A 40 8.37 -8.79 -7.37
N GLU A 41 7.15 -8.99 -7.85
CA GLU A 41 6.03 -9.41 -6.99
C GLU A 41 6.23 -10.81 -6.39
N GLY A 42 6.77 -11.76 -7.16
CA GLY A 42 6.94 -13.15 -6.71
C GLY A 42 5.61 -13.93 -6.70
N GLY A 43 5.62 -15.11 -6.07
CA GLY A 43 4.40 -15.94 -6.06
C GLY A 43 3.90 -16.34 -7.45
N GLY A 44 4.82 -16.52 -8.42
CA GLY A 44 4.48 -16.78 -9.82
C GLY A 44 4.45 -15.54 -10.73
N TYR A 45 4.43 -14.33 -10.17
CA TYR A 45 4.43 -13.08 -10.91
C TYR A 45 5.85 -12.54 -11.10
N ASN A 46 6.34 -12.54 -12.34
CA ASN A 46 7.72 -12.19 -12.70
C ASN A 46 7.89 -10.76 -13.24
N LYS A 47 6.97 -9.85 -12.90
CA LYS A 47 6.97 -8.46 -13.33
C LYS A 47 7.10 -7.53 -12.14
N VAL A 48 7.35 -6.25 -12.42
CA VAL A 48 7.07 -5.16 -11.50
C VAL A 48 5.73 -4.54 -11.87
N TRP A 49 4.85 -4.36 -10.87
CA TRP A 49 3.50 -3.82 -11.04
C TRP A 49 3.39 -2.51 -10.27
N ILE A 50 2.71 -1.51 -10.83
CA ILE A 50 2.61 -0.19 -10.21
C ILE A 50 1.77 -0.20 -8.92
N GLU A 51 0.94 -1.21 -8.72
CA GLU A 51 0.18 -1.37 -7.49
C GLU A 51 0.98 -1.98 -6.33
N THR A 52 2.06 -2.72 -6.62
CA THR A 52 2.77 -3.53 -5.61
C THR A 52 4.21 -3.10 -5.42
N GLN A 53 4.99 -2.95 -6.50
CA GLN A 53 6.44 -2.79 -6.39
C GLN A 53 6.94 -1.41 -5.97
N PRO A 54 6.30 -0.28 -6.29
CA PRO A 54 6.69 0.99 -5.68
C PRO A 54 6.54 0.96 -4.16
N MET A 55 5.42 0.47 -3.65
CA MET A 55 5.17 0.31 -2.21
C MET A 55 6.10 -0.74 -1.61
N GLY A 56 6.18 -1.93 -2.21
CA GLY A 56 7.05 -3.02 -1.74
C GLY A 56 8.53 -2.64 -1.78
N GLY A 57 8.97 -1.94 -2.82
CA GLY A 57 10.33 -1.43 -2.92
C GLY A 57 10.66 -0.41 -1.82
N ALA A 58 9.75 0.52 -1.53
CA ALA A 58 9.93 1.47 -0.43
C ALA A 58 10.01 0.77 0.94
N MET A 59 9.20 -0.25 1.18
CA MET A 59 9.29 -1.08 2.39
C MET A 59 10.62 -1.84 2.46
N TYR A 60 11.12 -2.31 1.31
CA TYR A 60 12.39 -3.03 1.22
C TYR A 60 13.63 -2.12 1.39
N ALA A 61 13.47 -0.79 1.41
CA ALA A 61 14.53 0.17 1.66
C ALA A 61 15.29 -0.08 2.97
N LYS A 62 14.63 -0.68 3.96
CA LYS A 62 15.25 -1.10 5.22
C LYS A 62 16.37 -2.13 5.03
N ARG A 63 16.44 -2.76 3.85
CA ARG A 63 17.34 -3.88 3.48
C ARG A 63 18.22 -3.55 2.28
N ASP A 64 17.70 -2.76 1.33
CA ASP A 64 18.41 -2.43 0.09
C ASP A 64 17.85 -1.15 -0.53
N LEU A 65 18.60 -0.05 -0.37
CA LEU A 65 18.24 1.27 -0.91
C LEU A 65 18.29 1.32 -2.44
N GLU A 66 19.18 0.54 -3.06
CA GLU A 66 19.27 0.49 -4.52
C GLU A 66 18.01 -0.14 -5.12
N VAL A 67 17.56 -1.26 -4.55
CA VAL A 67 16.32 -1.93 -4.97
C VAL A 67 15.13 -1.00 -4.76
N ALA A 68 15.04 -0.34 -3.60
CA ALA A 68 13.97 0.62 -3.32
C ALA A 68 13.92 1.76 -4.36
N TYR A 69 15.08 2.34 -4.66
CA TYR A 69 15.22 3.41 -5.66
C TYR A 69 14.83 2.93 -7.06
N ASN A 70 15.33 1.78 -7.47
CA ASN A 70 15.08 1.22 -8.80
C ASN A 70 13.60 0.85 -9.01
N ASN A 71 12.90 0.38 -7.98
CA ASN A 71 11.46 0.08 -8.05
C ASN A 71 10.58 1.34 -8.27
N GLN A 72 11.08 2.54 -7.94
CA GLN A 72 10.43 3.79 -8.30
C GLN A 72 10.84 4.25 -9.70
N LYS A 73 12.16 4.31 -9.90
CA LYS A 73 12.76 4.85 -11.13
C LYS A 73 12.33 4.10 -12.39
N ILE A 74 12.12 2.78 -12.28
CA ILE A 74 11.71 1.99 -13.45
C ILE A 74 10.35 2.45 -14.01
N PHE A 75 9.42 2.91 -13.17
CA PHE A 75 8.15 3.48 -13.63
C PHE A 75 8.31 4.92 -14.14
N MET A 76 9.09 5.75 -13.42
CA MET A 76 9.33 7.13 -13.82
C MET A 76 10.00 7.24 -15.20
N ASP A 77 10.97 6.36 -15.45
CA ASP A 77 11.75 6.36 -16.70
C ASP A 77 10.97 5.79 -17.90
N HIS A 78 9.83 5.13 -17.67
CA HIS A 78 9.01 4.52 -18.72
C HIS A 78 7.61 5.16 -18.81
N GLN A 79 7.44 6.37 -18.28
CA GLN A 79 6.22 7.14 -18.49
C GLN A 79 6.08 7.50 -19.98
N ARG A 80 4.91 7.30 -20.55
CA ARG A 80 4.58 7.69 -21.92
C ARG A 80 4.55 9.22 -22.07
N GLU A 81 4.74 9.73 -23.28
CA GLU A 81 4.75 11.18 -23.56
C GLU A 81 3.44 11.87 -23.16
N ASP A 82 2.30 11.19 -23.31
CA ASP A 82 0.97 11.68 -22.91
C ASP A 82 0.72 11.65 -21.39
N GLY A 83 1.68 11.16 -20.60
CA GLY A 83 1.63 11.14 -19.14
C GLY A 83 1.24 9.79 -18.53
N ARG A 84 0.75 8.81 -19.32
CA ARG A 84 0.37 7.50 -18.76
C ARG A 84 1.59 6.75 -18.24
N LEU A 85 1.50 6.26 -17.01
CA LEU A 85 2.45 5.31 -16.43
C LEU A 85 2.11 3.88 -16.86
N PRO A 86 3.11 2.99 -17.02
CA PRO A 86 2.82 1.58 -17.29
C PRO A 86 2.18 0.91 -16.06
N GLY A 87 1.17 0.09 -16.27
CA GLY A 87 0.56 -0.74 -15.22
C GLY A 87 1.53 -1.82 -14.74
N SER A 88 2.40 -2.30 -15.62
CA SER A 88 3.48 -3.24 -15.29
C SER A 88 4.64 -3.10 -16.26
N ILE A 89 5.82 -3.61 -15.84
CA ILE A 89 7.01 -3.73 -16.68
C ILE A 89 7.55 -5.14 -16.55
N GLU A 90 7.75 -5.79 -17.69
CA GLU A 90 8.37 -7.10 -17.83
C GLU A 90 9.82 -6.93 -18.32
N CYS A 91 10.69 -7.84 -17.92
CA CYS A 91 12.03 -7.97 -18.52
C CYS A 91 12.09 -9.29 -19.31
N ARG A 92 12.17 -9.21 -20.65
CA ARG A 92 12.29 -10.35 -21.54
C ARG A 92 13.55 -10.21 -22.37
N ASP A 93 14.41 -11.21 -22.32
CA ASP A 93 15.72 -11.24 -23.04
C ASP A 93 16.56 -9.97 -22.80
N GLY A 94 16.57 -9.50 -21.54
CA GLY A 94 17.30 -8.30 -21.11
C GLY A 94 16.69 -6.97 -21.57
N LYS A 95 15.50 -6.98 -22.18
CA LYS A 95 14.78 -5.76 -22.60
C LYS A 95 13.59 -5.51 -21.68
N LEU A 96 13.40 -4.24 -21.32
CA LEU A 96 12.23 -3.81 -20.57
C LEU A 96 11.05 -3.60 -21.51
N ILE A 97 9.90 -4.15 -21.13
CA ILE A 97 8.64 -4.09 -21.89
C ILE A 97 7.59 -3.45 -20.98
N PRO A 98 7.41 -2.12 -21.02
CA PRO A 98 6.33 -1.45 -20.31
C PRO A 98 4.98 -1.78 -20.96
N GLN A 99 3.97 -2.06 -20.13
CA GLN A 99 2.62 -2.45 -20.55
C GLN A 99 1.60 -1.38 -20.17
N PHE A 100 0.76 -0.99 -21.14
CA PHE A 100 -0.22 0.09 -20.99
C PHE A 100 -1.65 -0.39 -21.25
N ASP A 101 -1.88 -1.68 -21.25
CA ASP A 101 -3.16 -2.34 -21.51
C ASP A 101 -4.16 -2.22 -20.35
N LYS A 102 -3.71 -1.78 -19.18
CA LYS A 102 -4.47 -1.51 -17.97
C LYS A 102 -3.70 -0.55 -17.06
N PHE A 103 -4.35 0.01 -16.04
CA PHE A 103 -3.66 0.83 -15.03
C PHE A 103 -3.08 -0.04 -13.92
N GLN A 104 -3.72 -1.14 -13.56
CA GLN A 104 -3.28 -2.09 -12.52
C GLN A 104 -3.09 -1.41 -11.16
N GLY A 105 -4.04 -0.59 -10.72
CA GLY A 105 -3.94 0.16 -9.47
C GLY A 105 -2.91 1.30 -9.50
N PHE A 106 -2.55 1.86 -8.34
CA PHE A 106 -1.57 2.95 -8.25
C PHE A 106 -1.05 3.14 -6.82
N CYS A 107 -0.01 2.44 -6.43
CA CYS A 107 0.63 2.59 -5.12
C CYS A 107 2.02 3.23 -5.26
N PHE A 108 2.08 4.40 -5.91
CA PHE A 108 3.33 5.02 -6.34
C PHE A 108 3.68 6.33 -5.63
N PRO A 109 2.79 7.34 -5.46
CA PRO A 109 3.20 8.69 -5.07
C PRO A 109 3.90 8.76 -3.71
N ALA A 110 3.23 8.33 -2.63
CA ALA A 110 3.77 8.38 -1.28
C ALA A 110 5.01 7.49 -1.11
N PRO A 111 5.03 6.22 -1.58
CA PRO A 111 6.23 5.39 -1.56
C PRO A 111 7.42 6.00 -2.29
N ALA A 112 7.21 6.62 -3.45
CA ALA A 112 8.29 7.30 -4.19
C ALA A 112 8.86 8.48 -3.40
N LEU A 113 8.00 9.25 -2.73
CA LEU A 113 8.45 10.34 -1.87
C LEU A 113 9.20 9.82 -0.62
N ASP A 114 8.75 8.72 -0.02
CA ASP A 114 9.46 8.12 1.12
C ASP A 114 10.87 7.64 0.71
N VAL A 115 11.02 7.06 -0.48
CA VAL A 115 12.34 6.68 -1.03
C VAL A 115 13.24 7.89 -1.25
N TYR A 116 12.71 9.06 -1.66
CA TYR A 116 13.50 10.30 -1.73
C TYR A 116 14.20 10.61 -0.39
N TYR A 117 13.46 10.53 0.72
CA TYR A 117 14.03 10.80 2.04
C TYR A 117 15.11 9.81 2.44
N LEU A 118 14.98 8.55 2.05
CA LEU A 118 15.91 7.48 2.41
C LEU A 118 17.15 7.41 1.52
N THR A 119 17.11 7.98 0.30
CA THR A 119 18.20 7.87 -0.69
C THR A 119 19.01 9.15 -0.89
N GLY A 120 19.13 9.95 0.16
CA GLY A 120 20.00 11.13 0.19
C GLY A 120 19.38 12.42 -0.34
N LYS A 121 18.07 12.51 -0.42
CA LYS A 121 17.28 13.73 -0.72
C LYS A 121 17.74 14.46 -1.99
N LYS A 122 17.95 13.72 -3.09
CA LYS A 122 18.43 14.27 -4.36
C LYS A 122 17.38 15.10 -5.06
N SER A 123 17.70 16.36 -5.38
CA SER A 123 16.77 17.31 -6.00
C SER A 123 16.28 16.88 -7.38
N ASP A 124 17.16 16.29 -8.20
CA ASP A 124 16.82 15.80 -9.54
C ASP A 124 15.78 14.66 -9.51
N TYR A 125 15.86 13.77 -8.51
CA TYR A 125 14.83 12.76 -8.28
C TYR A 125 13.50 13.40 -7.91
N LEU A 126 13.51 14.39 -7.03
CA LEU A 126 12.30 15.09 -6.57
C LEU A 126 11.65 15.87 -7.72
N ASP A 127 12.46 16.53 -8.57
CA ASP A 127 11.98 17.24 -9.76
C ASP A 127 11.33 16.27 -10.76
N GLN A 128 11.97 15.13 -11.02
CA GLN A 128 11.40 14.12 -11.89
C GLN A 128 10.10 13.53 -11.33
N LEU A 129 10.06 13.26 -10.03
CA LEU A 129 8.83 12.74 -9.39
C LEU A 129 7.68 13.72 -9.54
N TYR A 130 7.91 15.01 -9.30
CA TYR A 130 6.89 16.05 -9.50
C TYR A 130 6.34 16.04 -10.93
N GLU A 131 7.21 16.06 -11.93
CA GLU A 131 6.80 16.08 -13.35
C GLU A 131 6.07 14.80 -13.78
N VAL A 132 6.50 13.65 -13.27
CA VAL A 132 5.83 12.37 -13.53
C VAL A 132 4.40 12.39 -12.97
N LEU A 133 4.23 12.84 -11.73
CA LEU A 133 2.90 12.91 -11.09
C LEU A 133 2.00 13.93 -11.76
N ARG A 134 2.54 15.11 -12.13
CA ARG A 134 1.81 16.15 -12.84
C ARG A 134 1.26 15.65 -14.18
N LYS A 135 2.12 15.04 -15.01
CA LYS A 135 1.72 14.48 -16.32
C LYS A 135 0.72 13.33 -16.17
N TYR A 136 0.90 12.49 -15.15
CA TYR A 136 -0.03 11.38 -14.90
C TYR A 136 -1.41 11.88 -14.48
N ASP A 137 -1.48 12.86 -13.59
CA ASP A 137 -2.75 13.47 -13.19
C ASP A 137 -3.44 14.19 -14.36
N GLU A 138 -2.69 14.94 -15.17
CA GLU A 138 -3.20 15.56 -16.40
C GLU A 138 -3.76 14.51 -17.39
N TYR A 139 -3.07 13.36 -17.53
CA TYR A 139 -3.55 12.25 -18.35
C TYR A 139 -4.91 11.71 -17.82
N LEU A 140 -5.03 11.50 -16.51
CA LEU A 140 -6.28 11.01 -15.93
C LEU A 140 -7.45 11.97 -16.24
N TRP A 141 -7.30 13.26 -15.97
CA TRP A 141 -8.35 14.24 -16.18
C TRP A 141 -8.64 14.53 -17.67
N LYS A 142 -7.69 14.27 -18.54
CA LYS A 142 -7.91 14.41 -19.99
C LYS A 142 -8.71 13.26 -20.61
N TYR A 143 -8.53 12.06 -20.10
CA TYR A 143 -9.06 10.86 -20.75
C TYR A 143 -10.04 10.05 -19.90
N ARG A 144 -9.94 10.11 -18.58
CA ARG A 144 -10.66 9.23 -17.66
C ARG A 144 -11.83 9.91 -16.93
N ASP A 145 -12.27 11.07 -17.41
CA ASP A 145 -13.53 11.74 -17.13
C ASP A 145 -14.25 11.90 -18.47
N SER A 146 -14.71 10.77 -19.05
CA SER A 146 -15.12 10.71 -20.46
C SER A 146 -16.49 11.35 -20.72
N ASP A 147 -17.32 11.48 -19.71
CA ASP A 147 -18.63 12.13 -19.76
C ASP A 147 -18.64 13.54 -19.15
N ASN A 148 -17.48 14.00 -18.60
CA ASN A 148 -17.25 15.30 -17.99
C ASN A 148 -18.15 15.58 -16.77
N ASP A 149 -18.44 14.54 -15.97
CA ASP A 149 -19.19 14.69 -14.72
C ASP A 149 -18.30 15.09 -13.53
N GLY A 150 -16.98 15.09 -13.72
CA GLY A 150 -15.97 15.43 -12.72
C GLY A 150 -15.60 14.28 -11.80
N CYS A 151 -15.87 13.03 -12.21
CA CYS A 151 -15.46 11.82 -11.54
C CYS A 151 -14.63 10.93 -12.48
N LEU A 152 -13.45 10.55 -12.06
CA LEU A 152 -12.56 9.71 -12.86
C LEU A 152 -13.05 8.26 -12.93
N GLU A 153 -12.79 7.61 -14.05
CA GLU A 153 -13.38 6.34 -14.46
C GLU A 153 -12.39 5.19 -14.56
N SER A 154 -12.81 4.02 -14.14
CA SER A 154 -12.23 2.73 -14.49
C SER A 154 -12.93 2.17 -15.74
N TRP A 155 -12.14 1.64 -16.70
CA TRP A 155 -12.66 1.22 -18.01
C TRP A 155 -12.49 -0.27 -18.29
N CYS A 156 -11.68 -0.97 -17.52
CA CYS A 156 -11.50 -2.42 -17.65
C CYS A 156 -11.33 -3.07 -16.28
N ARG A 157 -11.48 -4.38 -16.24
CA ARG A 157 -11.48 -5.18 -15.01
C ARG A 157 -10.18 -5.05 -14.22
N TYR A 158 -9.04 -4.93 -14.91
CA TYR A 158 -7.73 -4.86 -14.25
C TYR A 158 -7.21 -3.43 -14.04
N ASP A 159 -8.03 -2.40 -14.29
CA ASP A 159 -7.62 -1.01 -14.08
C ASP A 159 -7.31 -0.70 -12.61
N THR A 160 -8.07 -1.27 -11.68
CA THR A 160 -7.87 -1.05 -10.24
C THR A 160 -6.95 -2.09 -9.58
N GLY A 161 -6.43 -3.08 -10.34
CA GLY A 161 -5.63 -4.17 -9.81
C GLY A 161 -6.46 -5.23 -9.06
N GLU A 162 -7.78 -5.23 -9.25
CA GLU A 162 -8.69 -6.21 -8.66
C GLU A 162 -9.05 -7.28 -9.68
N ASP A 163 -8.10 -8.16 -9.91
CA ASP A 163 -8.22 -9.21 -10.91
C ASP A 163 -9.49 -10.04 -10.71
N ASN A 164 -10.23 -10.25 -11.78
CA ASN A 164 -11.45 -11.07 -11.82
C ASN A 164 -12.58 -10.61 -10.88
N ALA A 165 -12.58 -9.33 -10.47
CA ALA A 165 -13.64 -8.79 -9.63
C ALA A 165 -15.00 -8.83 -10.36
N VAL A 166 -15.98 -9.59 -9.80
CA VAL A 166 -17.30 -9.81 -10.42
C VAL A 166 -18.13 -8.54 -10.56
N ARG A 167 -17.84 -7.49 -9.76
CA ARG A 167 -18.53 -6.19 -9.84
C ARG A 167 -18.36 -5.49 -11.20
N TYR A 168 -17.36 -5.87 -11.98
CA TYR A 168 -17.13 -5.34 -13.32
C TYR A 168 -18.04 -5.98 -14.40
N GLY A 169 -18.82 -7.02 -14.05
CA GLY A 169 -19.76 -7.66 -15.00
C GLY A 169 -19.06 -8.15 -16.27
N ASN A 170 -19.55 -7.69 -17.42
CA ASN A 170 -19.01 -8.03 -18.74
C ASN A 170 -17.93 -7.04 -19.24
N ALA A 171 -17.34 -6.21 -18.35
CA ALA A 171 -16.25 -5.31 -18.73
C ALA A 171 -15.06 -6.08 -19.33
N PRO A 172 -14.29 -5.48 -20.27
CA PRO A 172 -13.10 -6.10 -20.82
C PRO A 172 -12.03 -6.25 -19.74
N ASP A 173 -11.13 -7.22 -19.88
CA ASP A 173 -10.00 -7.41 -18.97
C ASP A 173 -8.94 -6.31 -19.13
N TYR A 174 -8.71 -5.87 -20.37
CA TYR A 174 -7.68 -4.90 -20.78
C TYR A 174 -8.27 -3.80 -21.67
N TRP A 175 -7.69 -2.60 -21.59
CA TRP A 175 -8.12 -1.46 -22.40
C TRP A 175 -6.98 -0.48 -22.68
N GLU A 176 -6.42 -0.51 -23.88
CA GLU A 176 -5.28 0.35 -24.26
C GLU A 176 -5.71 1.71 -24.84
N SER A 177 -6.94 1.81 -25.39
CA SER A 177 -7.41 3.03 -26.03
C SER A 177 -7.58 4.20 -25.05
N ASN A 178 -7.38 5.42 -25.57
CA ASN A 178 -7.73 6.65 -24.88
C ASN A 178 -9.20 7.07 -25.10
N GLU A 179 -9.99 6.27 -25.83
CA GLU A 179 -11.45 6.43 -25.93
C GLU A 179 -12.15 5.48 -24.97
N ALA A 180 -13.20 5.99 -24.32
CA ALA A 180 -13.97 5.19 -23.36
C ALA A 180 -14.62 3.96 -24.02
N PRO A 181 -14.69 2.82 -23.31
CA PRO A 181 -15.33 1.60 -23.82
C PRO A 181 -16.83 1.84 -24.03
N LYS A 182 -17.36 1.19 -25.09
CA LYS A 182 -18.79 1.25 -25.42
C LYS A 182 -19.40 -0.15 -25.38
N ASN A 183 -20.71 -0.25 -25.16
CA ASN A 183 -21.44 -1.51 -25.19
C ASN A 183 -21.14 -2.50 -24.04
N TYR A 184 -20.69 -2.02 -22.90
CA TYR A 184 -20.56 -2.77 -21.66
C TYR A 184 -21.62 -2.31 -20.65
N ASP A 185 -21.92 -3.15 -19.64
CA ASP A 185 -23.00 -2.87 -18.71
C ASP A 185 -22.60 -1.86 -17.62
N VAL A 186 -21.35 -1.97 -17.12
CA VAL A 186 -20.86 -1.22 -15.95
C VAL A 186 -19.91 -0.10 -16.35
N VAL A 187 -18.98 -0.37 -17.25
CA VAL A 187 -17.92 0.59 -17.64
C VAL A 187 -18.34 1.47 -18.82
N PRO A 188 -17.89 2.73 -18.88
CA PRO A 188 -17.01 3.46 -17.95
C PRO A 188 -17.61 3.56 -16.56
N MET A 189 -16.83 3.29 -15.51
CA MET A 189 -17.32 3.24 -14.14
C MET A 189 -16.67 4.35 -13.31
N ALA A 190 -17.45 5.29 -12.78
CA ALA A 190 -16.95 6.28 -11.84
C ALA A 190 -16.36 5.59 -10.62
N SER A 191 -15.08 5.82 -10.35
CA SER A 191 -14.27 4.97 -9.49
C SER A 191 -13.66 5.72 -8.31
N MET A 192 -13.91 5.25 -7.09
CA MET A 192 -13.26 5.76 -5.89
C MET A 192 -11.73 5.59 -5.92
N ASP A 193 -11.22 4.54 -6.56
CA ASP A 193 -9.79 4.34 -6.73
C ASP A 193 -9.17 5.39 -7.65
N PHE A 194 -9.74 5.63 -8.83
CA PHE A 194 -9.21 6.61 -9.77
C PHE A 194 -9.23 8.03 -9.22
N MET A 195 -10.28 8.40 -8.49
CA MET A 195 -10.33 9.66 -7.75
C MET A 195 -9.21 9.72 -6.71
N SER A 196 -8.94 8.62 -6.01
CA SER A 196 -7.86 8.53 -5.03
C SER A 196 -6.47 8.57 -5.66
N PHE A 197 -6.29 8.06 -6.89
CA PHE A 197 -5.03 8.18 -7.64
C PHE A 197 -4.68 9.64 -7.91
N SER A 198 -5.67 10.43 -8.39
CA SER A 198 -5.51 11.86 -8.60
C SER A 198 -5.24 12.59 -7.30
N TYR A 199 -5.99 12.29 -6.24
CA TYR A 199 -5.78 12.88 -4.92
C TYR A 199 -4.35 12.65 -4.42
N ALA A 200 -3.89 11.39 -4.41
CA ALA A 200 -2.56 11.02 -3.92
C ALA A 200 -1.43 11.66 -4.73
N ALA A 201 -1.60 11.79 -6.06
CA ALA A 201 -0.65 12.48 -6.91
C ALA A 201 -0.54 13.97 -6.51
N ARG A 202 -1.69 14.67 -6.34
CA ARG A 202 -1.74 16.10 -5.98
C ARG A 202 -1.25 16.37 -4.57
N GLU A 203 -1.61 15.53 -3.59
CA GLU A 203 -1.09 15.62 -2.22
C GLU A 203 0.44 15.46 -2.19
N THR A 204 0.97 14.50 -2.94
CA THR A 204 2.41 14.30 -3.04
C THR A 204 3.11 15.47 -3.77
N MET A 205 2.52 16.01 -4.83
CA MET A 205 3.04 17.23 -5.49
C MET A 205 3.03 18.44 -4.56
N ALA A 206 2.02 18.58 -3.69
CA ALA A 206 2.01 19.62 -2.68
C ALA A 206 3.17 19.46 -1.70
N GLU A 207 3.39 18.23 -1.20
CA GLU A 207 4.49 17.96 -0.28
C GLU A 207 5.86 18.22 -0.94
N ILE A 208 6.03 17.90 -2.22
CA ILE A 208 7.24 18.24 -2.99
C ILE A 208 7.43 19.78 -3.07
N ALA A 209 6.37 20.53 -3.33
CA ALA A 209 6.42 21.98 -3.35
C ALA A 209 6.84 22.55 -1.98
N ARG A 210 6.31 21.99 -0.89
CA ARG A 210 6.69 22.35 0.49
C ARG A 210 8.18 22.09 0.75
N ILE A 211 8.71 20.92 0.35
CA ILE A 211 10.14 20.58 0.49
C ILE A 211 11.02 21.57 -0.28
N LYS A 212 10.57 22.04 -1.44
CA LYS A 212 11.28 23.02 -2.29
C LYS A 212 11.12 24.47 -1.80
N GLY A 213 10.30 24.71 -0.79
CA GLY A 213 10.01 26.05 -0.26
C GLY A 213 9.07 26.91 -1.12
N ASP A 214 8.37 26.29 -2.10
CA ASP A 214 7.37 26.98 -2.93
C ASP A 214 5.99 26.91 -2.28
N ASN A 215 5.72 27.83 -1.37
CA ASN A 215 4.46 27.89 -0.64
C ASN A 215 3.25 28.16 -1.54
N ALA A 216 3.40 28.93 -2.62
CA ALA A 216 2.30 29.23 -3.53
C ALA A 216 1.89 27.98 -4.32
N LEU A 217 2.86 27.19 -4.76
CA LEU A 217 2.62 25.92 -5.43
C LEU A 217 2.06 24.87 -4.46
N TYR A 218 2.54 24.85 -3.22
CA TYR A 218 1.99 24.00 -2.15
C TYR A 218 0.49 24.28 -1.95
N GLU A 219 0.12 25.53 -1.73
CA GLU A 219 -1.29 25.92 -1.50
C GLU A 219 -2.18 25.55 -2.70
N ARG A 220 -1.71 25.80 -3.92
CA ARG A 220 -2.46 25.43 -5.14
C ARG A 220 -2.71 23.93 -5.22
N ASN A 221 -1.66 23.12 -5.09
CA ASN A 221 -1.80 21.65 -5.15
C ASN A 221 -2.70 21.12 -4.02
N MET A 222 -2.66 21.73 -2.83
CA MET A 222 -3.56 21.35 -1.73
C MET A 222 -5.02 21.72 -1.98
N ILE A 223 -5.29 22.89 -2.59
CA ILE A 223 -6.64 23.28 -3.01
C ILE A 223 -7.17 22.28 -4.06
N ASP A 224 -6.33 21.94 -5.04
CA ASP A 224 -6.68 20.97 -6.08
C ASP A 224 -6.94 19.58 -5.48
N ALA A 225 -6.09 19.09 -4.58
CA ALA A 225 -6.28 17.82 -3.88
C ALA A 225 -7.60 17.81 -3.06
N ASN A 226 -7.85 18.87 -2.28
CA ASN A 226 -9.09 18.97 -1.50
C ASN A 226 -10.33 19.06 -2.40
N THR A 227 -10.22 19.66 -3.58
CA THR A 227 -11.29 19.67 -4.58
C THR A 227 -11.62 18.25 -5.05
N ILE A 228 -10.62 17.41 -5.29
CA ILE A 228 -10.81 15.99 -5.63
C ILE A 228 -11.54 15.26 -4.48
N LYS A 229 -11.06 15.41 -3.26
CA LYS A 229 -11.69 14.79 -2.08
C LYS A 229 -13.18 15.19 -1.96
N MET A 230 -13.49 16.46 -2.16
CA MET A 230 -14.87 16.96 -2.14
C MET A 230 -15.73 16.38 -3.28
N ARG A 231 -15.20 16.33 -4.52
CA ARG A 231 -15.89 15.73 -5.68
C ARG A 231 -16.16 14.26 -5.43
N THR A 232 -15.17 13.51 -4.94
CA THR A 232 -15.30 12.09 -4.59
C THR A 232 -16.44 11.88 -3.58
N LYS A 233 -16.49 12.70 -2.53
CA LYS A 233 -17.58 12.66 -1.55
C LYS A 233 -18.94 12.92 -2.20
N MET A 234 -19.05 13.96 -3.00
CA MET A 234 -20.31 14.33 -3.66
C MET A 234 -20.82 13.26 -4.62
N ALA A 235 -19.91 12.62 -5.36
CA ALA A 235 -20.25 11.62 -6.37
C ALA A 235 -20.51 10.23 -5.77
N LEU A 236 -19.67 9.77 -4.82
CA LEU A 236 -19.55 8.36 -4.46
C LEU A 236 -19.90 8.04 -3.00
N TRP A 237 -19.98 9.03 -2.10
CA TRP A 237 -20.30 8.78 -0.69
C TRP A 237 -21.79 8.48 -0.47
N ASP A 238 -22.07 7.39 0.23
CA ASP A 238 -23.41 7.10 0.74
C ASP A 238 -23.45 7.36 2.25
N GLY A 239 -24.03 8.50 2.62
CA GLY A 239 -24.12 8.91 4.02
C GLY A 239 -25.00 8.02 4.88
N VAL A 240 -25.92 7.25 4.32
CA VAL A 240 -26.74 6.27 5.07
C VAL A 240 -25.90 5.03 5.36
N SER A 241 -25.27 4.47 4.35
CA SER A 241 -24.41 3.30 4.50
C SER A 241 -23.09 3.62 5.24
N GLY A 242 -22.59 4.87 5.18
CA GLY A 242 -21.28 5.20 5.79
C GLY A 242 -20.08 4.64 5.04
N ALA A 243 -20.19 4.51 3.71
CA ALA A 243 -19.15 4.02 2.82
C ALA A 243 -19.22 4.68 1.44
N PHE A 244 -18.13 4.58 0.67
CA PHE A 244 -18.08 4.96 -0.73
C PHE A 244 -18.48 3.79 -1.62
N PHE A 245 -19.16 4.09 -2.72
CA PHE A 245 -19.58 3.14 -3.73
C PHE A 245 -19.30 3.69 -5.13
N ASP A 246 -18.72 2.86 -6.00
CA ASP A 246 -18.56 3.19 -7.40
C ASP A 246 -19.94 3.34 -8.09
N ARG A 247 -19.95 4.00 -9.26
CA ARG A 247 -21.16 4.15 -10.08
C ARG A 247 -20.94 3.59 -11.47
N ASP A 248 -21.96 2.93 -12.00
CA ASP A 248 -21.94 2.45 -13.38
C ASP A 248 -21.97 3.61 -14.41
N LYS A 249 -21.87 3.29 -15.68
CA LYS A 249 -21.92 4.22 -16.82
C LYS A 249 -23.20 5.08 -16.90
N ASN A 250 -24.24 4.72 -16.16
CA ASN A 250 -25.51 5.46 -16.07
C ASN A 250 -25.62 6.22 -14.73
N HIS A 251 -24.52 6.34 -14.00
CA HIS A 251 -24.41 6.96 -12.67
C HIS A 251 -25.20 6.25 -11.56
N ASN A 252 -25.67 5.01 -11.78
CA ASN A 252 -26.32 4.24 -10.74
C ASN A 252 -25.28 3.73 -9.75
N LYS A 253 -25.59 3.82 -8.46
CA LYS A 253 -24.73 3.26 -7.41
C LYS A 253 -24.58 1.74 -7.61
N LEU A 254 -23.34 1.24 -7.68
CA LEU A 254 -23.04 -0.17 -7.58
C LEU A 254 -23.12 -0.57 -6.11
N PRO A 255 -24.07 -1.42 -5.71
CA PRO A 255 -24.37 -1.63 -4.28
C PRO A 255 -23.32 -2.47 -3.55
N THR A 256 -22.33 -3.01 -4.25
CA THR A 256 -21.31 -3.92 -3.68
C THR A 256 -20.42 -3.18 -2.69
N LEU A 257 -20.37 -3.65 -1.46
CA LEU A 257 -19.50 -3.11 -0.41
C LEU A 257 -18.14 -3.81 -0.48
N ILE A 258 -17.13 -3.02 -0.86
CA ILE A 258 -15.78 -3.50 -1.19
C ILE A 258 -14.69 -2.88 -0.30
N HIS A 259 -13.57 -3.59 -0.19
CA HIS A 259 -12.41 -3.17 0.57
C HIS A 259 -11.73 -1.90 0.01
N ASN A 260 -12.12 -1.40 -1.15
CA ASN A 260 -11.56 -0.18 -1.74
C ASN A 260 -11.75 1.05 -0.85
N ASN A 261 -12.74 1.04 0.05
CA ASN A 261 -12.83 2.02 1.12
C ASN A 261 -11.57 2.04 2.01
N LEU A 262 -10.98 0.89 2.35
CA LEU A 262 -9.68 0.82 3.02
C LEU A 262 -8.55 1.34 2.12
N ARG A 263 -8.62 1.10 0.81
CA ARG A 263 -7.65 1.63 -0.15
C ARG A 263 -7.71 3.16 -0.21
N MET A 264 -8.89 3.77 -0.14
CA MET A 264 -9.03 5.22 0.00
C MET A 264 -8.33 5.75 1.27
N MET A 265 -8.39 5.00 2.37
CA MET A 265 -7.62 5.35 3.58
C MET A 265 -6.11 5.25 3.34
N TYR A 266 -5.64 4.25 2.58
CA TYR A 266 -4.22 4.14 2.18
C TYR A 266 -3.76 5.39 1.41
N TRP A 267 -4.56 5.90 0.47
CA TRP A 267 -4.25 7.13 -0.27
C TRP A 267 -4.59 8.43 0.47
N ASN A 268 -5.06 8.36 1.72
CA ASN A 268 -5.46 9.51 2.53
C ASN A 268 -6.59 10.37 1.87
N SER A 269 -7.41 9.77 1.01
CA SER A 269 -8.40 10.46 0.18
C SER A 269 -9.79 10.62 0.84
N MET A 270 -10.01 10.08 2.04
CA MET A 270 -11.18 10.30 2.89
C MET A 270 -10.98 11.47 3.85
N THR A 271 -12.08 12.05 4.34
CA THR A 271 -12.05 12.83 5.57
C THR A 271 -11.94 11.92 6.80
N ARG A 272 -11.54 12.46 7.94
CA ARG A 272 -11.49 11.72 9.20
C ARG A 272 -12.88 11.13 9.55
N GLU A 273 -13.94 11.91 9.40
CA GLU A 273 -15.32 11.48 9.70
C GLU A 273 -15.76 10.30 8.82
N GLU A 274 -15.45 10.33 7.52
CA GLU A 274 -15.77 9.24 6.59
C GLU A 274 -15.02 7.96 6.96
N ALA A 275 -13.74 8.07 7.27
CA ALA A 275 -12.94 6.94 7.73
C ALA A 275 -13.45 6.36 9.05
N ASP A 276 -13.81 7.22 10.04
CA ASP A 276 -14.36 6.78 11.31
C ASP A 276 -15.69 6.03 11.13
N ARG A 277 -16.54 6.48 10.21
CA ARG A 277 -17.79 5.80 9.89
C ARG A 277 -17.55 4.45 9.20
N PHE A 278 -16.70 4.41 8.17
CA PHE A 278 -16.38 3.15 7.51
C PHE A 278 -15.74 2.15 8.48
N VAL A 279 -14.78 2.57 9.29
CA VAL A 279 -14.11 1.68 10.25
C VAL A 279 -15.10 1.13 11.28
N SER A 280 -15.94 1.99 11.87
CA SER A 280 -16.86 1.58 12.93
C SER A 280 -18.03 0.75 12.44
N MET A 281 -18.59 1.07 11.26
CA MET A 281 -19.76 0.39 10.73
C MET A 281 -19.43 -0.89 9.96
N HIS A 282 -18.30 -0.90 9.25
CA HIS A 282 -17.97 -1.95 8.29
C HIS A 282 -16.66 -2.68 8.58
N LEU A 283 -15.53 -1.95 8.69
CA LEU A 283 -14.21 -2.59 8.81
C LEU A 283 -14.14 -3.52 10.03
N LEU A 284 -14.66 -3.08 11.18
CA LEU A 284 -14.67 -3.83 12.43
C LEU A 284 -15.91 -4.74 12.60
N ASN A 285 -16.75 -4.86 11.57
CA ASN A 285 -17.93 -5.69 11.58
C ASN A 285 -17.57 -7.13 11.19
N GLU A 286 -17.73 -8.07 12.13
CA GLU A 286 -17.43 -9.49 11.92
C GLU A 286 -18.30 -10.16 10.84
N LYS A 287 -19.47 -9.58 10.53
CA LYS A 287 -20.35 -10.02 9.44
C LYS A 287 -20.00 -9.41 8.07
N GLU A 288 -18.95 -8.59 8.00
CA GLU A 288 -18.55 -7.91 6.79
C GLU A 288 -17.05 -8.07 6.52
N PHE A 289 -16.19 -7.24 7.16
CA PHE A 289 -14.75 -7.24 6.89
C PHE A 289 -13.88 -7.75 8.03
N TRP A 290 -14.41 -7.89 9.27
CA TRP A 290 -13.63 -8.37 10.41
C TRP A 290 -13.83 -9.86 10.66
N THR A 291 -13.68 -10.66 9.62
CA THR A 291 -13.75 -12.13 9.67
C THR A 291 -12.55 -12.74 10.43
N ASN A 292 -12.47 -14.06 10.56
CA ASN A 292 -11.33 -14.70 11.22
C ASN A 292 -10.00 -14.29 10.58
N MET A 293 -9.88 -14.38 9.23
CA MET A 293 -8.87 -13.68 8.46
C MET A 293 -9.51 -12.41 7.89
N PRO A 294 -9.23 -11.22 8.46
CA PRO A 294 -9.96 -10.00 8.11
C PRO A 294 -9.62 -9.47 6.72
N LEU A 295 -10.37 -8.45 6.34
CA LEU A 295 -10.19 -7.70 5.08
C LEU A 295 -10.52 -8.51 3.81
N PRO A 296 -11.64 -9.29 3.75
CA PRO A 296 -12.09 -9.84 2.47
C PRO A 296 -12.24 -8.71 1.44
N SER A 297 -12.02 -9.02 0.17
CA SER A 297 -12.06 -8.01 -0.91
C SER A 297 -13.48 -7.49 -1.17
N VAL A 298 -14.48 -8.30 -0.91
CA VAL A 298 -15.92 -7.93 -0.86
C VAL A 298 -16.46 -8.33 0.51
N SER A 299 -17.33 -7.52 1.09
CA SER A 299 -18.00 -7.84 2.36
C SER A 299 -18.63 -9.23 2.31
N VAL A 300 -18.38 -10.09 3.31
CA VAL A 300 -18.90 -11.47 3.30
C VAL A 300 -20.43 -11.56 3.38
N SER A 301 -21.11 -10.47 3.71
CA SER A 301 -22.57 -10.35 3.66
C SER A 301 -23.12 -9.88 2.31
N ASP A 302 -22.24 -9.47 1.37
CA ASP A 302 -22.65 -8.95 0.07
C ASP A 302 -23.10 -10.08 -0.88
N PRO A 303 -24.17 -9.92 -1.66
CA PRO A 303 -24.60 -10.93 -2.63
C PRO A 303 -23.58 -11.30 -3.71
N LEU A 304 -22.64 -10.40 -4.01
CA LEU A 304 -21.54 -10.65 -4.95
C LEU A 304 -20.31 -11.28 -4.32
N TYR A 305 -20.32 -11.52 -2.99
CA TYR A 305 -19.22 -12.21 -2.33
C TYR A 305 -19.00 -13.62 -2.91
N ARG A 306 -17.73 -13.96 -3.18
CA ARG A 306 -17.31 -15.27 -3.69
C ARG A 306 -16.09 -15.77 -2.92
N ASN A 307 -16.21 -16.91 -2.24
CA ASN A 307 -15.09 -17.55 -1.55
C ASN A 307 -14.36 -18.51 -2.50
N GLU A 308 -13.73 -17.94 -3.55
CA GLU A 308 -13.00 -18.69 -4.57
C GLU A 308 -11.51 -18.76 -4.24
N THR A 309 -10.88 -19.90 -4.54
CA THR A 309 -9.45 -20.14 -4.26
C THR A 309 -8.55 -19.69 -5.42
N GLU A 310 -9.11 -19.42 -6.58
CA GLU A 310 -8.46 -18.79 -7.72
C GLU A 310 -8.27 -17.30 -7.47
N ASN A 311 -7.36 -16.67 -8.22
CA ASN A 311 -7.16 -15.23 -8.14
C ASN A 311 -8.46 -14.47 -8.45
N SER A 312 -9.17 -14.07 -7.39
CA SER A 312 -10.44 -13.35 -7.49
C SER A 312 -10.56 -12.32 -6.38
N TRP A 313 -10.71 -11.05 -6.78
CA TRP A 313 -10.94 -9.95 -5.86
C TRP A 313 -12.44 -9.75 -5.57
N SER A 314 -13.17 -10.84 -5.46
CA SER A 314 -14.60 -10.86 -5.11
C SER A 314 -14.89 -11.53 -3.77
N GLY A 315 -13.86 -11.86 -3.00
CA GLY A 315 -14.10 -12.55 -1.72
C GLY A 315 -12.90 -12.60 -0.81
N GLN A 316 -11.98 -13.51 -1.05
CA GLN A 316 -10.91 -13.79 -0.10
C GLN A 316 -10.03 -12.59 0.23
N PRO A 317 -9.57 -12.45 1.51
CA PRO A 317 -8.54 -11.49 1.90
C PRO A 317 -7.27 -11.68 1.08
N GLN A 318 -6.73 -10.57 0.60
CA GLN A 318 -5.49 -10.54 -0.19
C GLN A 318 -4.33 -10.03 0.68
N ALA A 319 -3.17 -10.67 0.61
CA ALA A 319 -1.99 -10.23 1.35
C ALA A 319 -1.57 -8.78 1.00
N LEU A 320 -1.80 -8.37 -0.24
CA LEU A 320 -1.61 -6.98 -0.67
C LEU A 320 -2.52 -5.99 0.08
N THR A 321 -3.73 -6.41 0.47
CA THR A 321 -4.62 -5.58 1.29
C THR A 321 -4.05 -5.41 2.71
N PHE A 322 -3.45 -6.45 3.29
CA PHE A 322 -2.73 -6.33 4.57
C PHE A 322 -1.54 -5.40 4.49
N GLN A 323 -0.80 -5.41 3.39
CA GLN A 323 0.32 -4.50 3.16
C GLN A 323 -0.14 -3.02 3.11
N ARG A 324 -1.24 -2.73 2.39
CA ARG A 324 -1.86 -1.40 2.33
C ARG A 324 -2.48 -0.97 3.65
N ALA A 325 -3.01 -1.90 4.43
CA ALA A 325 -3.69 -1.62 5.68
C ALA A 325 -2.78 -0.95 6.72
N ILE A 326 -1.47 -1.17 6.67
CA ILE A 326 -0.51 -0.54 7.57
C ILE A 326 -0.58 1.00 7.43
N ASP A 327 -0.35 1.52 6.22
CA ASP A 327 -0.42 2.96 5.98
C ASP A 327 -1.85 3.51 6.11
N ALA A 328 -2.87 2.73 5.73
CA ALA A 328 -4.27 3.10 5.93
C ALA A 328 -4.59 3.35 7.42
N MET A 329 -4.12 2.47 8.30
CA MET A 329 -4.31 2.63 9.75
C MET A 329 -3.46 3.80 10.28
N GLU A 330 -2.21 3.95 9.82
CA GLU A 330 -1.33 5.06 10.22
C GLU A 330 -1.89 6.43 9.82
N ASN A 331 -2.40 6.58 8.60
CA ASN A 331 -2.96 7.82 8.07
C ASN A 331 -4.13 8.35 8.92
N TYR A 332 -4.92 7.45 9.47
CA TYR A 332 -6.11 7.79 10.26
C TYR A 332 -5.95 7.50 11.77
N GLY A 333 -4.74 7.18 12.24
CA GLY A 333 -4.45 7.04 13.68
C GLY A 333 -5.08 5.81 14.33
N TYR A 334 -5.41 4.78 13.57
CA TYR A 334 -5.90 3.49 14.10
C TYR A 334 -4.74 2.56 14.46
N TYR A 335 -3.76 3.08 15.18
CA TYR A 335 -2.51 2.36 15.49
C TYR A 335 -2.74 1.04 16.21
N SER A 336 -3.72 0.96 17.09
CA SER A 336 -4.06 -0.26 17.84
C SER A 336 -4.63 -1.40 16.97
N LEU A 337 -5.04 -1.11 15.73
CA LEU A 337 -5.47 -2.15 14.77
C LEU A 337 -4.29 -2.81 14.07
N ILE A 338 -3.14 -2.15 13.98
CA ILE A 338 -1.95 -2.69 13.30
C ILE A 338 -1.50 -4.02 13.93
N PRO A 339 -1.24 -4.14 15.25
CA PRO A 339 -0.85 -5.41 15.81
C PRO A 339 -1.96 -6.48 15.73
N LYS A 340 -3.24 -6.09 15.73
CA LYS A 340 -4.34 -7.03 15.57
C LYS A 340 -4.34 -7.66 14.18
N LEU A 341 -4.19 -6.84 13.14
CA LEU A 341 -4.07 -7.30 11.75
C LEU A 341 -2.80 -8.14 11.54
N GLY A 342 -1.67 -7.69 12.08
CA GLY A 342 -0.41 -8.43 12.00
C GLY A 342 -0.50 -9.82 12.59
N ARG A 343 -1.08 -9.97 13.80
CA ARG A 343 -1.28 -11.29 14.45
C ARG A 343 -2.18 -12.21 13.62
N LYS A 344 -3.23 -11.67 13.02
CA LYS A 344 -4.13 -12.45 12.15
C LYS A 344 -3.39 -12.97 10.91
N LEU A 345 -2.56 -12.13 10.29
CA LEU A 345 -1.73 -12.54 9.16
C LEU A 345 -0.70 -13.60 9.58
N PHE A 346 -0.03 -13.42 10.72
CA PHE A 346 0.97 -14.37 11.23
C PHE A 346 0.33 -15.73 11.52
N GLU A 347 -0.86 -15.75 12.13
CA GLU A 347 -1.63 -16.95 12.39
C GLU A 347 -2.04 -17.66 11.10
N ALA A 348 -2.49 -16.91 10.08
CA ALA A 348 -2.91 -17.47 8.79
C ALA A 348 -1.76 -18.08 7.98
N ILE A 349 -0.58 -17.45 7.98
CA ILE A 349 0.62 -18.01 7.34
C ILE A 349 1.11 -19.24 8.13
N GLY A 350 1.08 -19.16 9.48
CA GLY A 350 1.40 -20.25 10.37
C GLY A 350 2.86 -20.73 10.29
N GLU A 351 3.12 -21.88 10.91
CA GLU A 351 4.47 -22.43 10.98
C GLU A 351 5.02 -22.98 9.66
N ASP A 352 4.18 -23.21 8.67
CA ASP A 352 4.61 -23.70 7.36
C ASP A 352 5.34 -22.60 6.56
N CYS A 353 5.16 -21.34 6.97
CA CYS A 353 5.78 -20.17 6.32
C CYS A 353 5.55 -20.12 4.81
N ILE A 354 4.32 -20.44 4.37
CA ILE A 354 3.91 -20.37 2.96
C ILE A 354 3.26 -19.01 2.71
N PHE A 355 3.92 -18.17 1.95
CA PHE A 355 3.49 -16.80 1.66
C PHE A 355 2.75 -16.77 0.33
N VAL A 356 1.42 -16.70 0.37
CA VAL A 356 0.55 -16.73 -0.80
C VAL A 356 -0.22 -15.42 -0.98
N GLN A 357 -0.86 -15.28 -2.14
CA GLN A 357 -1.63 -14.09 -2.47
C GLN A 357 -2.86 -13.92 -1.61
N GLN A 358 -3.62 -15.00 -1.35
CA GLN A 358 -4.93 -14.92 -0.71
C GLN A 358 -5.17 -16.04 0.31
N TYR A 359 -6.10 -15.78 1.22
CA TYR A 359 -6.43 -16.64 2.35
C TYR A 359 -7.94 -16.76 2.50
N ASP A 360 -8.42 -17.93 2.96
CA ASP A 360 -9.84 -18.13 3.27
C ASP A 360 -10.25 -17.29 4.51
N PRO A 361 -11.30 -16.46 4.43
CA PRO A 361 -11.67 -15.55 5.50
C PRO A 361 -12.21 -16.23 6.76
N PHE A 362 -12.66 -17.46 6.66
CA PHE A 362 -13.28 -18.21 7.78
C PHE A 362 -12.33 -19.21 8.40
N THR A 363 -11.59 -19.94 7.56
CA THR A 363 -10.65 -20.98 8.03
C THR A 363 -9.23 -20.46 8.23
N MET A 364 -8.92 -19.26 7.74
CA MET A 364 -7.60 -18.62 7.72
C MET A 364 -6.54 -19.37 6.90
N LYS A 365 -6.93 -20.42 6.18
CA LYS A 365 -5.99 -21.23 5.41
C LYS A 365 -5.53 -20.51 4.14
N PRO A 366 -4.24 -20.69 3.75
CA PRO A 366 -3.76 -20.27 2.46
C PRO A 366 -4.51 -20.93 1.30
N SER A 367 -4.84 -20.18 0.26
CA SER A 367 -5.44 -20.72 -0.96
C SER A 367 -4.38 -21.26 -1.89
N LEU A 368 -4.25 -22.61 -1.96
CA LEU A 368 -3.16 -23.30 -2.64
C LEU A 368 -3.60 -23.95 -3.99
N HIS A 369 -4.82 -23.66 -4.46
CA HIS A 369 -5.40 -24.38 -5.59
C HIS A 369 -5.20 -23.72 -6.96
N SER A 370 -4.86 -22.41 -6.99
CA SER A 370 -4.57 -21.71 -8.24
C SER A 370 -3.08 -21.44 -8.40
N VAL A 371 -2.63 -21.42 -9.66
CA VAL A 371 -1.22 -21.11 -9.99
C VAL A 371 -0.85 -19.69 -9.52
N SER A 372 -1.75 -18.73 -9.71
CA SER A 372 -1.52 -17.34 -9.33
C SER A 372 -1.81 -17.03 -7.87
N GLY A 373 -2.69 -17.78 -7.20
CA GLY A 373 -3.03 -17.58 -5.78
C GLY A 373 -2.26 -18.49 -4.83
N GLY A 374 -1.74 -19.62 -5.31
CA GLY A 374 -1.17 -20.70 -4.50
C GLY A 374 0.34 -20.83 -4.52
N GLN A 375 1.06 -19.99 -5.23
CA GLN A 375 2.52 -20.06 -5.25
C GLN A 375 3.14 -19.34 -4.05
N ASP A 376 4.11 -20.01 -3.40
CA ASP A 376 4.89 -19.46 -2.30
C ASP A 376 5.78 -18.29 -2.75
N ALA A 377 6.33 -17.57 -1.78
CA ALA A 377 7.18 -16.40 -1.96
C ALA A 377 6.45 -15.21 -2.65
N TYR A 378 5.16 -15.04 -2.39
CA TYR A 378 4.42 -13.86 -2.80
C TYR A 378 4.91 -12.63 -2.01
N GLY A 379 5.49 -11.66 -2.72
CA GLY A 379 6.15 -10.49 -2.14
C GLY A 379 5.30 -9.68 -1.17
N PRO A 380 4.05 -9.31 -1.52
CA PRO A 380 3.19 -8.58 -0.60
C PRO A 380 2.92 -9.30 0.73
N ALA A 381 2.83 -10.64 0.75
CA ALA A 381 2.67 -11.40 1.99
C ALA A 381 3.92 -11.33 2.87
N MET A 382 5.09 -11.55 2.27
CA MET A 382 6.37 -11.49 2.98
C MET A 382 6.65 -10.08 3.51
N LEU A 383 6.48 -9.05 2.67
CA LEU A 383 6.68 -7.66 3.05
C LEU A 383 5.70 -7.22 4.13
N SER A 384 4.45 -7.70 4.09
CA SER A 384 3.49 -7.46 5.17
C SER A 384 4.01 -8.00 6.50
N VAL A 385 4.52 -9.24 6.55
CA VAL A 385 5.11 -9.80 7.78
C VAL A 385 6.25 -8.92 8.29
N LEU A 386 7.19 -8.55 7.42
CA LEU A 386 8.35 -7.72 7.79
C LEU A 386 7.94 -6.34 8.28
N GLU A 387 6.92 -5.73 7.65
CA GLU A 387 6.42 -4.41 8.02
C GLU A 387 5.58 -4.42 9.29
N TYR A 388 4.71 -5.42 9.50
CA TYR A 388 4.01 -5.59 10.78
C TYR A 388 5.00 -5.79 11.92
N VAL A 389 6.05 -6.60 11.73
CA VAL A 389 7.11 -6.75 12.75
C VAL A 389 7.74 -5.40 13.08
N SER A 390 8.10 -4.59 12.08
CA SER A 390 8.69 -3.27 12.31
C SER A 390 7.76 -2.30 13.04
N ARG A 391 6.41 -2.42 12.84
CA ARG A 391 5.38 -1.59 13.52
C ARG A 391 4.97 -2.13 14.88
N MET A 392 5.29 -3.37 15.19
CA MET A 392 4.96 -3.99 16.48
C MET A 392 6.13 -4.00 17.45
N TYR A 393 7.34 -4.22 16.95
CA TYR A 393 8.55 -4.47 17.74
C TYR A 393 9.70 -3.52 17.43
N GLY A 394 9.53 -2.60 16.47
CA GLY A 394 10.67 -1.99 15.82
C GLY A 394 10.72 -0.48 15.88
N VAL A 395 11.64 0.03 15.08
CA VAL A 395 11.78 1.44 14.75
C VAL A 395 11.67 1.63 13.25
N VAL A 396 10.96 2.65 12.83
CA VAL A 396 10.77 3.02 11.42
C VAL A 396 11.22 4.45 11.20
N VAL A 397 12.12 4.62 10.24
CA VAL A 397 12.47 5.94 9.70
C VAL A 397 11.40 6.34 8.69
N LYS A 398 10.59 7.33 9.01
CA LYS A 398 9.53 7.83 8.11
C LYS A 398 9.73 9.33 7.87
N ARG A 399 10.30 9.67 6.72
CA ARG A 399 10.66 11.05 6.36
C ARG A 399 11.64 11.65 7.36
N ASP A 400 11.24 12.70 8.07
CA ASP A 400 12.07 13.41 9.04
C ASP A 400 11.76 13.04 10.51
N LYS A 401 11.23 11.84 10.75
CA LYS A 401 10.92 11.35 12.09
C LYS A 401 11.17 9.86 12.28
N LEU A 402 11.32 9.47 13.54
CA LEU A 402 11.40 8.08 13.97
C LEU A 402 10.09 7.66 14.63
N ILE A 403 9.66 6.45 14.32
CA ILE A 403 8.49 5.81 14.92
C ILE A 403 8.97 4.57 15.67
N TRP A 404 8.82 4.58 16.97
CA TRP A 404 9.22 3.51 17.88
C TRP A 404 7.99 2.76 18.35
N SER A 405 8.01 1.44 18.30
CA SER A 405 6.83 0.62 18.63
C SER A 405 7.20 -0.57 19.50
N SER A 406 6.38 -0.81 20.53
CA SER A 406 6.56 -1.89 21.46
C SER A 406 5.21 -2.52 21.81
N VAL A 407 4.99 -3.79 21.45
CA VAL A 407 3.84 -4.56 21.94
C VAL A 407 4.05 -5.00 23.38
N LYS A 408 2.99 -5.36 24.12
CA LYS A 408 3.05 -5.75 25.54
C LYS A 408 3.71 -7.11 25.75
N GLU A 409 3.43 -8.01 24.84
CA GLU A 409 3.93 -9.38 24.84
C GLU A 409 5.34 -9.41 24.27
N ASP A 410 6.04 -10.52 24.40
CA ASP A 410 7.30 -10.85 23.75
C ASP A 410 8.50 -9.91 24.07
N GLU A 411 9.59 -10.48 24.51
CA GLU A 411 10.86 -9.81 24.71
C GLU A 411 11.74 -9.97 23.48
N GLY A 412 12.76 -9.10 23.31
CA GLY A 412 13.70 -9.16 22.19
C GLY A 412 14.23 -7.79 21.80
N PHE A 413 14.68 -7.67 20.55
CA PHE A 413 15.11 -6.39 20.01
C PHE A 413 14.85 -6.27 18.51
N TYR A 414 14.78 -5.05 18.03
CA TYR A 414 14.82 -4.70 16.62
C TYR A 414 15.87 -3.62 16.39
N GLU A 415 16.72 -3.78 15.39
CA GLU A 415 17.80 -2.85 15.07
C GLU A 415 17.80 -2.55 13.58
N GLN A 416 17.75 -1.27 13.22
CA GLN A 416 17.78 -0.77 11.85
C GLN A 416 19.06 0.03 11.60
N HIS A 417 19.87 -0.40 10.64
CA HIS A 417 20.98 0.37 10.09
C HIS A 417 20.51 1.10 8.85
N ILE A 418 20.56 2.41 8.83
CA ILE A 418 20.13 3.23 7.67
C ILE A 418 20.70 4.65 7.77
N ASN A 419 21.12 5.22 6.65
CA ASN A 419 21.64 6.60 6.55
C ASN A 419 22.81 6.89 7.49
N GLY A 420 23.68 5.90 7.74
CA GLY A 420 24.83 6.03 8.63
C GLY A 420 24.51 5.96 10.12
N HIS A 421 23.25 5.73 10.49
CA HIS A 421 22.80 5.58 11.87
C HIS A 421 22.36 4.16 12.20
N ILE A 422 22.42 3.82 13.48
CA ILE A 422 21.90 2.59 14.05
C ILE A 422 20.78 2.96 15.03
N TYR A 423 19.56 2.61 14.68
CA TYR A 423 18.37 2.75 15.52
C TYR A 423 18.01 1.39 16.10
N ARG A 424 17.97 1.26 17.41
CA ARG A 424 17.68 0.00 18.10
C ARG A 424 16.63 0.21 19.18
N ILE A 425 15.70 -0.73 19.27
CA ILE A 425 14.75 -0.82 20.36
C ILE A 425 14.88 -2.18 21.04
N GLU A 426 15.00 -2.19 22.36
CA GLU A 426 15.00 -3.40 23.17
C GLU A 426 13.70 -3.53 23.94
N GLN A 427 13.09 -4.69 23.82
CA GLN A 427 11.82 -5.05 24.45
C GLN A 427 12.11 -5.77 25.78
N GLY A 428 12.22 -5.03 26.89
CA GLY A 428 12.38 -5.60 28.24
C GLY A 428 11.03 -6.01 28.84
N GLN A 429 11.03 -6.51 30.08
CA GLN A 429 9.81 -7.00 30.73
C GLN A 429 8.71 -5.95 30.89
N ASN A 430 9.06 -4.74 31.37
CA ASN A 430 8.09 -3.69 31.68
C ASN A 430 8.20 -2.49 30.75
N LYS A 431 9.40 -2.25 30.19
CA LYS A 431 9.70 -1.09 29.37
C LYS A 431 10.39 -1.49 28.08
N ALA A 432 10.24 -0.64 27.08
CA ALA A 432 11.05 -0.61 25.88
C ALA A 432 12.11 0.48 26.02
N TYR A 433 13.31 0.21 25.51
CA TYR A 433 14.46 1.12 25.55
C TYR A 433 14.89 1.43 24.11
N ALA A 434 14.90 2.72 23.76
CA ALA A 434 15.28 3.22 22.45
C ALA A 434 16.75 3.68 22.46
N PHE A 435 17.53 3.22 21.49
CA PHE A 435 18.93 3.57 21.31
C PHE A 435 19.18 4.17 19.93
N ILE A 436 20.03 5.17 19.88
CA ILE A 436 20.56 5.77 18.65
C ILE A 436 22.09 5.73 18.72
N ASP A 437 22.73 5.09 17.75
CA ASP A 437 24.19 4.92 17.67
C ASP A 437 24.81 4.35 18.96
N GLY A 438 24.12 3.38 19.55
CA GLY A 438 24.54 2.67 20.76
C GLY A 438 24.32 3.43 22.08
N LYS A 439 23.72 4.63 22.04
CA LYS A 439 23.37 5.39 23.24
C LYS A 439 21.88 5.33 23.50
N GLU A 440 21.49 5.08 24.75
CA GLU A 440 20.08 5.16 25.14
C GLU A 440 19.58 6.60 24.96
N ALA A 441 18.55 6.75 24.13
CA ALA A 441 17.90 8.03 23.90
C ALA A 441 16.76 8.25 24.89
N PHE A 442 15.90 7.23 25.09
CA PHE A 442 14.80 7.25 26.05
C PHE A 442 14.26 5.85 26.32
N SER A 443 13.37 5.74 27.29
CA SER A 443 12.59 4.53 27.53
C SER A 443 11.10 4.87 27.68
N PHE A 444 10.23 3.90 27.37
CA PHE A 444 8.79 4.07 27.43
C PHE A 444 8.08 2.76 27.79
N ASP A 445 6.81 2.86 28.15
CA ASP A 445 6.01 1.69 28.56
C ASP A 445 5.72 0.79 27.37
N ARG A 446 5.63 -0.50 27.61
CA ARG A 446 5.22 -1.51 26.61
C ARG A 446 3.77 -1.27 26.14
N GLY A 447 3.47 -1.63 24.92
CA GLY A 447 2.17 -1.41 24.28
C GLY A 447 1.97 0.01 23.77
N LYS A 448 3.05 0.73 23.51
CA LYS A 448 3.05 2.12 23.04
C LYS A 448 3.76 2.28 21.70
N ARG A 449 3.34 3.33 20.99
CA ARG A 449 3.97 3.85 19.78
C ARG A 449 4.35 5.31 20.02
N ILE A 450 5.63 5.61 19.90
CA ILE A 450 6.21 6.94 20.13
C ILE A 450 6.74 7.49 18.80
N GLU A 451 6.38 8.72 18.47
CA GLU A 451 7.02 9.47 17.38
C GLU A 451 8.00 10.47 17.95
N THR A 452 9.23 10.51 17.41
CA THR A 452 10.27 11.44 17.80
C THR A 452 10.88 12.15 16.61
N ASP A 453 11.63 13.22 16.85
CA ASP A 453 12.61 13.74 15.90
C ASP A 453 13.68 12.68 15.57
N MET A 454 14.56 12.98 14.61
CA MET A 454 15.62 12.05 14.17
C MET A 454 16.70 11.83 15.23
N GLU A 455 16.79 12.67 16.24
CA GLU A 455 17.74 12.55 17.38
C GLU A 455 17.10 11.88 18.61
N GLY A 456 15.82 11.57 18.57
CA GLY A 456 15.10 10.94 19.67
C GLY A 456 14.91 11.84 20.90
N LYS A 457 15.09 13.16 20.73
CA LYS A 457 15.06 14.14 21.83
C LYS A 457 13.68 14.72 22.06
N GLU A 458 12.95 15.01 21.00
CA GLU A 458 11.62 15.58 21.05
C GLU A 458 10.58 14.49 20.83
N HIS A 459 9.72 14.24 21.81
CA HIS A 459 8.58 13.34 21.67
C HIS A 459 7.44 14.09 20.98
N LEU A 460 7.20 13.80 19.71
CA LEU A 460 6.19 14.45 18.88
C LEU A 460 4.78 13.91 19.15
N LYS A 461 4.67 12.62 19.43
CA LYS A 461 3.40 11.95 19.66
C LYS A 461 3.56 10.63 20.41
N GLU A 462 2.61 10.32 21.29
CA GLU A 462 2.48 9.02 21.96
C GLU A 462 1.08 8.46 21.75
N ASN A 463 0.98 7.16 21.44
CA ASN A 463 -0.27 6.46 21.26
C ASN A 463 -0.21 5.05 21.84
N ASP A 464 -1.39 4.48 22.13
CA ASP A 464 -1.51 3.04 22.40
C ASP A 464 -1.39 2.22 21.11
N LEU A 465 -0.79 1.06 21.25
CA LEU A 465 -0.55 0.13 20.16
C LEU A 465 -1.45 -1.09 20.25
#